data_a8eb601905b5a20421fe8446ecb53d0d
#
_entry.id   a8eb601905b5a20421fe8446ecb53d0d
#
_cell.length_a   1.000
_cell.length_b   1.000
_cell.length_c   1.000
_cell.angle_alpha   90.00
_cell.angle_beta   90.00
_cell.angle_gamma   90.00
#
_symmetry.space_group_name_H-M   'P 1'
#
loop_
_entity.id
_entity.type
_entity.pdbx_description
1 polymer ?
#
loop_
_entity_poly.entity_id
_entity_poly.type
_entity_poly.pdbx_seq_one_letter_code
_entity_poly.pdbx_strand_id
1 'polypeptide(L)'
;MRTPEWKLEFYEEKGRAPVLDFLRGLDQIKEQALAAALSNVLAYEGIGVCRSSWGKWVQGAPGIFEFRVRHDAATVLRERGLPVPKELREGSGEILLRVFCHAHGKKVVLLLAGYDKGKEPSMKRQSAEIKRAKQRLTRWKAAQERPAKQARPIGGVHKRRGKRRP
;
A
#
# COMPACT_ATOMS: atom_id res chain seq x y z
N MET A 1 -8.14 19.61 15.43
CA MET A 1 -8.32 18.38 14.63
C MET A 1 -7.03 18.00 13.90
N ARG A 2 -6.60 16.78 14.05
CA ARG A 2 -5.39 16.34 13.38
C ARG A 2 -5.65 16.17 11.89
N THR A 3 -4.65 16.46 11.11
CA THR A 3 -4.70 16.16 9.69
C THR A 3 -3.76 14.98 9.40
N PRO A 4 -4.02 14.21 8.37
CA PRO A 4 -3.13 13.12 8.01
C PRO A 4 -1.76 13.68 7.64
N GLU A 5 -0.73 13.04 8.16
CA GLU A 5 0.63 13.47 7.88
C GLU A 5 1.30 12.65 6.79
N TRP A 6 0.77 11.49 6.50
CA TRP A 6 1.36 10.56 5.54
C TRP A 6 0.53 10.48 4.28
N LYS A 7 1.20 10.51 3.14
CA LYS A 7 0.52 10.32 1.88
C LYS A 7 0.54 8.83 1.57
N LEU A 8 -0.58 8.28 1.16
CA LEU A 8 -0.66 6.89 0.75
C LEU A 8 -0.57 6.82 -0.78
N GLU A 9 0.25 5.91 -1.28
CA GLU A 9 0.50 5.78 -2.69
C GLU A 9 0.32 4.33 -3.08
N PHE A 10 -0.46 4.05 -4.10
CA PHE A 10 -0.63 2.70 -4.59
C PHE A 10 0.46 2.36 -5.59
N TYR A 11 1.18 1.27 -5.34
CA TYR A 11 2.14 0.77 -6.32
C TYR A 11 1.38 0.42 -7.61
N GLU A 12 1.94 0.80 -8.74
CA GLU A 12 1.35 0.52 -10.04
C GLU A 12 2.33 -0.23 -10.93
N GLU A 13 1.80 -1.17 -11.69
CA GLU A 13 2.59 -1.87 -12.71
C GLU A 13 1.68 -2.19 -13.88
N LYS A 14 2.17 -1.93 -15.09
CA LYS A 14 1.39 -2.21 -16.30
C LYS A 14 0.00 -1.59 -16.28
N GLY A 15 -0.08 -0.38 -15.78
CA GLY A 15 -1.34 0.35 -15.74
C GLY A 15 -2.33 -0.11 -14.67
N ARG A 16 -1.91 -0.99 -13.78
CA ARG A 16 -2.79 -1.49 -12.72
C ARG A 16 -2.21 -1.19 -11.35
N ALA A 17 -3.08 -1.02 -10.38
CA ALA A 17 -2.69 -0.82 -8.99
C ALA A 17 -3.18 -2.02 -8.18
N PRO A 18 -2.30 -2.99 -7.90
CA PRO A 18 -2.74 -4.25 -7.27
C PRO A 18 -3.46 -4.10 -5.93
N VAL A 19 -3.02 -3.18 -5.06
CA VAL A 19 -3.68 -3.01 -3.77
C VAL A 19 -5.05 -2.35 -3.94
N LEU A 20 -5.16 -1.43 -4.90
CA LEU A 20 -6.45 -0.82 -5.18
C LEU A 20 -7.42 -1.87 -5.75
N ASP A 21 -6.93 -2.75 -6.63
CA ASP A 21 -7.73 -3.84 -7.16
C ASP A 21 -8.18 -4.79 -6.04
N PHE A 22 -7.26 -5.08 -5.11
CA PHE A 22 -7.58 -5.90 -3.95
C PHE A 22 -8.69 -5.24 -3.12
N LEU A 23 -8.56 -3.96 -2.84
CA LEU A 23 -9.54 -3.21 -2.06
C LEU A 23 -10.92 -3.29 -2.73
N ARG A 24 -10.97 -3.02 -4.02
CA ARG A 24 -12.22 -3.01 -4.76
C ARG A 24 -12.86 -4.39 -4.93
N GLY A 25 -12.07 -5.43 -4.79
CA GLY A 25 -12.57 -6.80 -4.89
C GLY A 25 -13.13 -7.36 -3.59
N LEU A 26 -13.00 -6.64 -2.49
CA LEU A 26 -13.51 -7.09 -1.20
C LEU A 26 -15.03 -6.90 -1.13
N ASP A 27 -15.68 -7.67 -0.26
CA ASP A 27 -17.08 -7.40 0.01
C ASP A 27 -17.22 -6.01 0.64
N GLN A 28 -18.41 -5.47 0.61
CA GLN A 28 -18.65 -4.09 1.03
C GLN A 28 -18.17 -3.78 2.45
N ILE A 29 -18.39 -4.68 3.38
CA ILE A 29 -17.98 -4.46 4.77
C ILE A 29 -16.47 -4.40 4.89
N LYS A 30 -15.77 -5.34 4.27
CA LYS A 30 -14.31 -5.37 4.31
C LYS A 30 -13.70 -4.21 3.55
N GLU A 31 -14.30 -3.84 2.42
CA GLU A 31 -13.83 -2.69 1.66
C GLU A 31 -13.90 -1.42 2.49
N GLN A 32 -15.02 -1.18 3.14
CA GLN A 32 -15.19 -0.01 3.99
C GLN A 32 -14.24 -0.03 5.18
N ALA A 33 -14.04 -1.21 5.78
CA ALA A 33 -13.15 -1.36 6.90
C ALA A 33 -11.71 -1.03 6.50
N LEU A 34 -11.25 -1.57 5.37
CA LEU A 34 -9.90 -1.31 4.91
C LEU A 34 -9.73 0.15 4.51
N ALA A 35 -10.68 0.71 3.77
CA ALA A 35 -10.61 2.10 3.37
C ALA A 35 -10.55 3.03 4.59
N ALA A 36 -11.38 2.76 5.60
CA ALA A 36 -11.38 3.56 6.83
C ALA A 36 -10.06 3.42 7.58
N ALA A 37 -9.51 2.22 7.66
CA ALA A 37 -8.24 1.98 8.34
C ALA A 37 -7.08 2.68 7.61
N LEU A 38 -7.07 2.61 6.30
CA LEU A 38 -6.04 3.30 5.52
C LEU A 38 -6.11 4.81 5.75
N SER A 39 -7.30 5.39 5.65
CA SER A 39 -7.48 6.83 5.75
C SER A 39 -7.34 7.37 7.18
N ASN A 40 -7.76 6.61 8.17
CA ASN A 40 -7.85 7.11 9.54
C ASN A 40 -6.79 6.55 10.49
N VAL A 41 -6.05 5.56 10.09
CA VAL A 41 -4.96 5.02 10.90
C VAL A 41 -3.64 5.16 10.17
N LEU A 42 -3.50 4.52 9.03
CA LEU A 42 -2.22 4.51 8.32
C LEU A 42 -1.81 5.91 7.84
N ALA A 43 -2.73 6.68 7.30
CA ALA A 43 -2.43 8.03 6.83
C ALA A 43 -2.04 8.98 7.96
N TYR A 44 -2.42 8.67 9.19
CA TYR A 44 -2.03 9.49 10.34
C TYR A 44 -0.73 9.00 10.98
N GLU A 45 -0.55 7.71 11.08
CA GLU A 45 0.57 7.13 11.82
C GLU A 45 1.73 6.63 10.97
N GLY A 46 1.48 6.29 9.71
CA GLY A 46 2.53 5.78 8.84
C GLY A 46 3.25 4.59 9.48
N ILE A 47 4.57 4.63 9.51
CA ILE A 47 5.35 3.55 10.12
C ILE A 47 5.13 3.44 11.63
N GLY A 48 4.51 4.44 12.24
CA GLY A 48 4.16 4.36 13.65
C GLY A 48 3.23 3.21 13.99
N VAL A 49 2.51 2.68 12.98
CA VAL A 49 1.64 1.51 13.20
C VAL A 49 2.44 0.31 13.69
N CYS A 50 3.74 0.25 13.39
CA CYS A 50 4.59 -0.87 13.83
C CYS A 50 4.84 -0.88 15.33
N ARG A 51 4.40 0.15 16.06
CA ARG A 51 4.50 0.21 17.51
C ARG A 51 3.21 -0.22 18.17
N SER A 52 2.25 -0.68 17.40
CA SER A 52 0.95 -1.07 17.91
C SER A 52 0.49 -2.37 17.24
N SER A 53 -0.70 -2.82 17.55
CA SER A 53 -1.25 -4.01 16.93
C SER A 53 -1.62 -3.80 15.46
N TRP A 54 -1.55 -2.54 14.98
CA TRP A 54 -1.90 -2.24 13.61
C TRP A 54 -0.79 -2.53 12.61
N GLY A 55 0.41 -2.80 13.06
CA GLY A 55 1.50 -3.04 12.14
C GLY A 55 2.64 -3.87 12.72
N LYS A 56 3.50 -4.33 11.83
CA LYS A 56 4.66 -5.12 12.20
C LYS A 56 5.67 -5.08 11.06
N TRP A 57 6.95 -4.94 11.42
CA TRP A 57 8.01 -5.07 10.43
C TRP A 57 8.08 -6.52 9.97
N VAL A 58 8.27 -6.73 8.68
CA VAL A 58 8.31 -8.09 8.12
C VAL A 58 9.73 -8.63 8.16
N GLN A 59 9.92 -9.78 8.83
CA GLN A 59 11.23 -10.41 8.88
C GLN A 59 11.59 -10.92 7.50
N GLY A 60 12.85 -10.73 7.10
CA GLY A 60 13.31 -11.20 5.79
C GLY A 60 12.91 -10.32 4.64
N ALA A 61 12.29 -9.19 4.89
CA ALA A 61 11.88 -8.23 3.87
C ALA A 61 12.25 -6.83 4.32
N PRO A 62 13.53 -6.46 4.25
CA PRO A 62 13.97 -5.13 4.72
C PRO A 62 13.19 -4.00 4.08
N GLY A 63 12.78 -3.06 4.92
CA GLY A 63 12.05 -1.89 4.45
C GLY A 63 10.56 -2.11 4.25
N ILE A 64 10.06 -3.31 4.48
CA ILE A 64 8.64 -3.61 4.33
C ILE A 64 8.01 -3.84 5.68
N PHE A 65 6.86 -3.19 5.90
CA PHE A 65 6.06 -3.47 7.08
C PHE A 65 4.66 -3.91 6.66
N GLU A 66 4.01 -4.63 7.57
CA GLU A 66 2.69 -5.15 7.34
C GLU A 66 1.70 -4.29 8.10
N PHE A 67 0.73 -3.73 7.39
CA PHE A 67 -0.38 -3.02 8.02
C PHE A 67 -1.49 -4.03 8.24
N ARG A 68 -1.98 -4.12 9.45
CA ARG A 68 -2.93 -5.14 9.86
C ARG A 68 -4.27 -4.53 10.22
N VAL A 69 -5.30 -4.94 9.51
CA VAL A 69 -6.66 -4.58 9.88
C VAL A 69 -7.24 -5.83 10.54
N ARG A 70 -7.30 -5.80 11.86
CA ARG A 70 -7.77 -6.89 12.69
C ARG A 70 -9.00 -6.43 13.43
N HIS A 71 -9.71 -7.32 13.98
CA HIS A 71 -10.88 -7.02 14.80
C HIS A 71 -12.06 -6.43 14.04
N ASP A 72 -13.09 -6.20 14.75
CA ASP A 72 -14.29 -5.56 14.25
C ASP A 72 -13.95 -4.11 13.87
N ALA A 73 -14.14 -3.79 12.62
CA ALA A 73 -13.86 -2.45 12.14
C ALA A 73 -14.69 -1.38 12.86
N ALA A 74 -15.88 -1.72 13.31
CA ALA A 74 -16.71 -0.81 14.07
C ALA A 74 -16.04 -0.42 15.38
N THR A 75 -15.42 -1.40 16.06
CA THR A 75 -14.71 -1.14 17.31
C THR A 75 -13.55 -0.19 17.07
N VAL A 76 -12.81 -0.41 16.00
CA VAL A 76 -11.68 0.43 15.65
C VAL A 76 -12.10 1.87 15.40
N LEU A 77 -13.14 2.04 14.61
CA LEU A 77 -13.62 3.38 14.31
C LEU A 77 -14.12 4.09 15.57
N ARG A 78 -14.79 3.34 16.43
CA ARG A 78 -15.29 3.89 17.67
C ARG A 78 -14.16 4.35 18.58
N GLU A 79 -13.13 3.55 18.72
CA GLU A 79 -11.98 3.89 19.55
C GLU A 79 -11.28 5.15 19.07
N ARG A 80 -11.42 5.47 17.79
CA ARG A 80 -10.83 6.66 17.22
C ARG A 80 -11.81 7.83 17.14
N GLY A 81 -12.98 7.68 17.71
CA GLY A 81 -13.98 8.75 17.70
C GLY A 81 -14.55 9.01 16.33
N LEU A 82 -14.52 8.04 15.44
CA LEU A 82 -15.01 8.19 14.08
C LEU A 82 -16.41 7.61 13.91
N PRO A 83 -17.19 8.13 12.95
CA PRO A 83 -18.50 7.56 12.69
C PRO A 83 -18.39 6.11 12.23
N VAL A 84 -19.34 5.29 12.68
CA VAL A 84 -19.38 3.89 12.29
C VAL A 84 -20.49 3.69 11.27
N PRO A 85 -20.17 3.32 10.03
CA PRO A 85 -21.20 3.06 9.03
C PRO A 85 -22.13 1.96 9.50
N LYS A 86 -23.39 2.05 9.09
CA LYS A 86 -24.40 1.09 9.48
C LYS A 86 -23.98 -0.34 9.13
N GLU A 87 -23.40 -0.53 7.97
CA GLU A 87 -22.97 -1.84 7.49
C GLU A 87 -21.96 -2.47 8.44
N LEU A 88 -21.07 -1.68 8.99
CA LEU A 88 -20.08 -2.17 9.94
C LEU A 88 -20.67 -2.49 11.30
N ARG A 89 -21.73 -1.77 11.68
CA ARG A 89 -22.38 -2.04 12.97
C ARG A 89 -23.11 -3.36 12.98
N GLU A 90 -23.62 -3.76 11.84
CA GLU A 90 -24.35 -4.98 11.75
C GLU A 90 -23.49 -6.17 11.41
N GLY A 91 -22.30 -5.92 11.10
CA GLY A 91 -21.64 -6.87 10.52
C GLY A 91 -20.82 -7.73 11.00
N SER A 92 -20.44 -8.15 11.50
CA SER A 92 -19.68 -8.70 11.97
C SER A 92 -18.94 -9.75 11.91
N GLY A 93 -18.30 -10.11 11.53
CA GLY A 93 -17.38 -11.11 11.57
C GLY A 93 -16.03 -10.57 11.82
N GLU A 94 -15.07 -11.44 12.08
CA GLU A 94 -13.72 -11.06 12.31
C GLU A 94 -13.08 -10.68 11.00
N ILE A 95 -12.47 -9.52 10.96
CA ILE A 95 -11.78 -9.03 9.78
C ILE A 95 -10.29 -9.22 9.98
N LEU A 96 -9.64 -9.87 9.03
CA LEU A 96 -8.20 -10.08 9.06
C LEU A 96 -7.63 -9.74 7.69
N LEU A 97 -7.32 -8.47 7.49
CA LEU A 97 -6.73 -8.01 6.23
C LEU A 97 -5.29 -7.59 6.45
N ARG A 98 -4.47 -7.78 5.44
CA ARG A 98 -3.04 -7.43 5.49
C ARG A 98 -2.67 -6.63 4.25
N VAL A 99 -1.91 -5.56 4.45
CA VAL A 99 -1.35 -4.78 3.35
C VAL A 99 0.14 -4.59 3.63
N PHE A 100 0.98 -4.96 2.66
CA PHE A 100 2.43 -4.81 2.80
C PHE A 100 2.84 -3.47 2.22
N CYS A 101 3.62 -2.72 2.99
CA CYS A 101 3.91 -1.31 2.75
C CYS A 101 5.39 -0.98 2.85
N HIS A 102 5.77 0.11 2.20
CA HIS A 102 7.13 0.65 2.29
C HIS A 102 7.04 2.17 2.46
N ALA A 103 7.72 2.69 3.47
CA ALA A 103 7.76 4.14 3.68
C ALA A 103 8.95 4.75 2.96
N HIS A 104 8.74 5.87 2.30
CA HIS A 104 9.82 6.56 1.60
C HIS A 104 9.59 8.06 1.58
N GLY A 105 10.63 8.80 1.21
CA GLY A 105 10.53 10.23 1.06
C GLY A 105 10.07 10.95 2.31
N LYS A 106 9.31 12.00 2.13
CA LYS A 106 8.76 12.73 3.25
C LYS A 106 7.38 12.23 3.57
N LYS A 107 7.34 11.24 4.43
CA LYS A 107 6.08 10.67 4.91
C LYS A 107 5.16 10.17 3.81
N VAL A 108 5.68 9.30 2.96
CA VAL A 108 4.89 8.62 1.95
C VAL A 108 4.90 7.13 2.25
N VAL A 109 3.75 6.48 2.19
CA VAL A 109 3.64 5.04 2.33
C VAL A 109 3.22 4.45 1.00
N LEU A 110 4.04 3.58 0.45
CA LEU A 110 3.77 2.88 -0.79
C LEU A 110 3.09 1.55 -0.46
N LEU A 111 1.93 1.31 -1.02
CA LEU A 111 1.14 0.11 -0.79
C LEU A 111 1.47 -0.91 -1.87
N LEU A 112 2.11 -2.02 -1.48
CA LEU A 112 2.69 -2.98 -2.41
C LEU A 112 1.86 -4.22 -2.70
N ALA A 113 1.24 -4.80 -1.69
CA ALA A 113 0.47 -6.03 -1.85
C ALA A 113 -0.55 -6.14 -0.73
N GLY A 114 -1.65 -6.82 -0.98
CA GLY A 114 -2.66 -7.01 0.04
C GLY A 114 -3.37 -8.33 -0.13
N TYR A 115 -3.87 -8.88 0.95
CA TYR A 115 -4.67 -10.10 0.87
C TYR A 115 -5.56 -10.25 2.11
N ASP A 116 -6.57 -11.09 1.97
CA ASP A 116 -7.52 -11.38 3.04
C ASP A 116 -7.06 -12.63 3.79
N LYS A 117 -6.40 -12.40 4.93
CA LYS A 117 -5.88 -13.51 5.73
C LYS A 117 -7.00 -14.34 6.34
N GLY A 118 -8.16 -13.74 6.53
CA GLY A 118 -9.31 -14.47 7.04
C GLY A 118 -9.79 -15.54 6.07
N LYS A 119 -9.67 -15.27 4.77
CA LYS A 119 -10.05 -16.24 3.76
C LYS A 119 -8.94 -17.22 3.45
N GLU A 120 -7.70 -16.76 3.50
CA GLU A 120 -6.55 -17.59 3.18
C GLU A 120 -5.50 -17.48 4.26
N PRO A 121 -5.71 -18.17 5.38
CA PRO A 121 -4.82 -18.02 6.54
C PRO A 121 -3.48 -18.75 6.46
N SER A 122 -3.23 -19.47 5.41
CA SER A 122 -2.02 -20.30 5.35
C SER A 122 -0.72 -19.49 5.33
N MET A 123 0.32 -20.08 5.91
CA MET A 123 1.66 -19.50 5.87
C MET A 123 2.16 -19.42 4.43
N LYS A 124 1.74 -20.35 3.60
CA LYS A 124 2.11 -20.36 2.19
C LYS A 124 1.59 -19.13 1.46
N ARG A 125 0.34 -18.75 1.73
CA ARG A 125 -0.22 -17.55 1.13
C ARG A 125 0.49 -16.30 1.60
N GLN A 126 0.77 -16.22 2.90
CA GLN A 126 1.46 -15.09 3.46
C GLN A 126 2.86 -14.94 2.84
N SER A 127 3.59 -16.04 2.73
CA SER A 127 4.92 -16.03 2.13
C SER A 127 4.87 -15.59 0.67
N ALA A 128 3.86 -16.03 -0.07
CA ALA A 128 3.69 -15.63 -1.46
C ALA A 128 3.44 -14.14 -1.60
N GLU A 129 2.64 -13.57 -0.70
CA GLU A 129 2.36 -12.13 -0.77
C GLU A 129 3.57 -11.30 -0.35
N ILE A 130 4.34 -11.77 0.63
CA ILE A 130 5.58 -11.10 1.03
C ILE A 130 6.56 -11.10 -0.14
N LYS A 131 6.69 -12.24 -0.82
CA LYS A 131 7.58 -12.34 -1.98
C LYS A 131 7.13 -11.36 -3.07
N ARG A 132 5.85 -11.26 -3.31
CA ARG A 132 5.29 -10.34 -4.29
C ARG A 132 5.59 -8.89 -3.91
N ALA A 133 5.43 -8.55 -2.64
CA ALA A 133 5.74 -7.20 -2.15
C ALA A 133 7.22 -6.88 -2.34
N LYS A 134 8.11 -7.82 -2.05
CA LYS A 134 9.54 -7.63 -2.24
C LYS A 134 9.89 -7.38 -3.69
N GLN A 135 9.29 -8.15 -4.60
CA GLN A 135 9.53 -7.99 -6.03
C GLN A 135 9.05 -6.62 -6.52
N ARG A 136 7.89 -6.20 -6.06
CA ARG A 136 7.34 -4.90 -6.44
C ARG A 136 8.19 -3.76 -5.90
N LEU A 137 8.68 -3.88 -4.68
CA LEU A 137 9.55 -2.87 -4.11
C LEU A 137 10.84 -2.74 -4.91
N THR A 138 11.42 -3.87 -5.30
CA THR A 138 12.63 -3.87 -6.12
C THR A 138 12.37 -3.15 -7.46
N ARG A 139 11.26 -3.44 -8.10
CA ARG A 139 10.91 -2.78 -9.36
C ARG A 139 10.66 -1.30 -9.17
N TRP A 140 9.99 -0.94 -8.08
CA TRP A 140 9.70 0.44 -7.79
C TRP A 140 10.98 1.24 -7.57
N LYS A 141 11.92 0.68 -6.80
CA LYS A 141 13.21 1.34 -6.57
C LYS A 141 13.99 1.52 -7.86
N ALA A 142 13.99 0.50 -8.71
CA ALA A 142 14.67 0.58 -9.98
C ALA A 142 14.07 1.67 -10.87
N ALA A 143 12.75 1.80 -10.88
CA ALA A 143 12.08 2.84 -11.64
C ALA A 143 12.40 4.23 -11.11
N GLN A 144 12.54 4.39 -9.79
CA GLN A 144 12.89 5.67 -9.20
C GLN A 144 14.29 6.12 -9.62
N GLU A 145 15.17 5.19 -9.92
CA GLU A 145 16.55 5.52 -10.33
C GLU A 145 16.67 5.86 -11.81
N ARG A 146 15.67 5.57 -12.60
CA ARG A 146 15.72 5.79 -14.04
C ARG A 146 15.20 7.11 -14.59
N PRO A 147 14.35 7.84 -13.90
CA PRO A 147 13.65 8.95 -14.53
C PRO A 147 14.52 9.91 -15.29
N ALA A 148 15.62 10.33 -14.70
CA ALA A 148 16.50 11.28 -15.32
C ALA A 148 17.14 10.72 -16.57
N LYS A 149 17.51 9.46 -16.55
CA LYS A 149 18.16 8.86 -17.70
C LYS A 149 17.19 8.70 -18.85
N GLN A 150 15.98 8.40 -18.55
CA GLN A 150 14.97 8.23 -19.60
C GLN A 150 14.59 9.54 -20.27
N ALA A 151 14.69 10.61 -19.57
CA ALA A 151 14.34 11.89 -20.13
C ALA A 151 15.34 12.37 -21.15
N ARG A 152 16.61 11.87 -21.09
CA ARG A 152 17.58 12.34 -21.94
C ARG A 152 17.49 11.96 -23.31
N PRO A 153 17.11 10.82 -23.65
CA PRO A 153 17.12 10.36 -25.02
C PRO A 153 16.47 11.32 -25.98
N ILE A 154 15.53 12.05 -25.50
CA ILE A 154 14.85 12.91 -26.37
C ILE A 154 15.72 13.99 -26.85
N GLY A 155 16.45 14.57 -26.00
CA GLY A 155 17.26 15.67 -26.40
C GLY A 155 18.34 15.28 -27.37
N GLY A 156 18.80 14.10 -27.21
CA GLY A 156 19.91 13.77 -28.04
C GLY A 156 19.60 13.54 -29.45
N VAL A 157 18.39 13.33 -29.69
CA VAL A 157 18.08 12.97 -30.91
C VAL A 157 18.37 13.85 -31.99
N HIS A 158 18.27 14.92 -31.86
CA HIS A 158 18.29 15.68 -32.90
C HIS A 158 19.47 16.03 -33.41
N LYS A 159 20.16 15.70 -33.23
CA LYS A 159 21.18 16.09 -33.65
C LYS A 159 21.57 15.56 -34.76
N ARG A 160 21.11 15.44 -35.65
CA ARG A 160 21.44 14.92 -36.67
C ARG A 160 21.80 15.77 -37.53
N ARG A 161 22.35 16.05 -37.85
CA ARG A 161 22.69 16.80 -38.56
C ARG A 161 23.13 16.74 -39.59
N GLY A 162 22.94 17.03 -39.76
CA GLY A 162 23.18 17.19 -40.88
C GLY A 162 24.33 17.02 -41.57
N LYS A 163 24.38 16.81 -42.43
CA LYS A 163 25.31 16.62 -43.03
C LYS A 163 25.53 17.45 -44.00
N ARG A 164 26.18 17.77 -44.32
CA ARG A 164 26.42 18.55 -45.14
C ARG A 164 27.12 18.18 -46.16
N ARG A 165 27.11 18.49 -46.86
CA ARG A 165 27.58 18.14 -47.83
C ARG A 165 28.31 19.00 -48.49
N PRO A 166 29.07 18.92 -48.93
CA PRO A 166 29.90 19.77 -49.64
C PRO A 166 29.31 20.40 -50.77
#